data_c89ee455e15aeb9a10507567c1b59a03
#
_entry.id   c89ee455e15aeb9a10507567c1b59a03
#
_cell.length_a   1.000
_cell.length_b   1.000
_cell.length_c   1.000
_cell.angle_alpha   90.00
_cell.angle_beta   90.00
_cell.angle_gamma   90.00
#
_symmetry.space_group_name_H-M   'P 1'
#
loop_
_entity.id
_entity.type
_entity.pdbx_description
1 polymer ?
#
loop_
_entity_poly.entity_id
_entity_poly.type
_entity_poly.pdbx_seq_one_letter_code
_entity_poly.pdbx_strand_id
1 'polypeptide(L)'
;LSLPKPLFLVAHSMGGCIGLRAIMEGLPVKAASFSAPMWGIKFNPPIMCVFAWILSTLLHPLKIGRAIAPGADTVPYTIHENFESNGLSRDAGEFAVMGQHLRVVPDLCLSGPSSRWLNEALREMLRLHKKPSPNLPSLCFMGTSETTVNKTRIINRMARWDNGNLTVCNGAKHEIMMELPHIREQFYTKTGQ
;
A
#
# COMPACT_ATOMS: atom_id res chain seq x y z
N LEU A 1 -16.12 -20.90 0.97
CA LEU A 1 -15.03 -21.39 0.12
C LEU A 1 -13.97 -22.02 1.00
N SER A 2 -13.75 -23.37 0.90
CA SER A 2 -12.60 -24.02 1.53
C SER A 2 -11.40 -23.85 0.61
N LEU A 3 -10.45 -23.02 1.01
CA LEU A 3 -9.18 -22.85 0.30
C LEU A 3 -8.25 -24.02 0.66
N PRO A 4 -7.44 -24.53 -0.30
CA PRO A 4 -6.43 -25.52 -0.02
C PRO A 4 -5.40 -24.98 0.97
N LYS A 5 -4.89 -25.83 1.84
CA LYS A 5 -3.83 -25.47 2.81
C LYS A 5 -2.49 -26.06 2.36
N PRO A 6 -1.37 -25.42 2.72
CA PRO A 6 -1.24 -24.22 3.55
C PRO A 6 -1.62 -22.92 2.81
N LEU A 7 -2.05 -21.90 3.56
CA LEU A 7 -2.34 -20.57 3.04
C LEU A 7 -1.12 -19.67 3.16
N PHE A 8 -0.90 -18.84 2.15
CA PHE A 8 0.10 -17.77 2.11
C PHE A 8 -0.58 -16.45 1.76
N LEU A 9 -0.05 -15.35 2.27
CA LEU A 9 -0.57 -14.02 1.99
C LEU A 9 0.42 -13.27 1.10
N VAL A 10 -0.07 -12.76 -0.03
CA VAL A 10 0.62 -11.71 -0.80
C VAL A 10 -0.24 -10.46 -0.74
N ALA A 11 0.34 -9.34 -0.33
CA ALA A 11 -0.43 -8.12 -0.12
C ALA A 11 0.36 -6.88 -0.57
N HIS A 12 -0.31 -5.98 -1.29
CA HIS A 12 0.26 -4.75 -1.81
C HIS A 12 -0.42 -3.52 -1.20
N SER A 13 0.35 -2.46 -0.94
CA SER A 13 -0.12 -1.13 -0.55
C SER A 13 -1.16 -1.17 0.59
N MET A 14 -2.38 -0.70 0.37
CA MET A 14 -3.50 -0.77 1.34
C MET A 14 -3.78 -2.22 1.77
N GLY A 15 -3.69 -3.18 0.85
CA GLY A 15 -3.79 -4.60 1.16
C GLY A 15 -2.75 -5.06 2.18
N GLY A 16 -1.55 -4.46 2.20
CA GLY A 16 -0.53 -4.71 3.21
C GLY A 16 -0.93 -4.24 4.62
N CYS A 17 -1.69 -3.15 4.74
CA CYS A 17 -2.28 -2.71 6.01
C CYS A 17 -3.37 -3.69 6.48
N ILE A 18 -4.28 -4.05 5.59
CA ILE A 18 -5.39 -4.99 5.86
C ILE A 18 -4.83 -6.38 6.20
N GLY A 19 -3.88 -6.87 5.42
CA GLY A 19 -3.26 -8.18 5.61
C GLY A 19 -2.52 -8.30 6.95
N LEU A 20 -1.75 -7.27 7.32
CA LEU A 20 -1.08 -7.23 8.62
C LEU A 20 -2.11 -7.26 9.77
N ARG A 21 -3.22 -6.51 9.64
CA ARG A 21 -4.31 -6.55 10.61
C ARG A 21 -4.91 -7.95 10.71
N ALA A 22 -5.23 -8.57 9.58
CA ALA A 22 -5.82 -9.91 9.54
C ALA A 22 -4.90 -10.96 10.20
N ILE A 23 -3.58 -10.91 9.94
CA ILE A 23 -2.61 -11.79 10.60
C ILE A 23 -2.62 -11.58 12.11
N MET A 24 -2.63 -10.33 12.58
CA MET A 24 -2.68 -10.01 14.01
C MET A 24 -4.00 -10.44 14.68
N GLU A 25 -5.06 -10.66 13.90
CA GLU A 25 -6.36 -11.18 14.34
C GLU A 25 -6.51 -12.69 14.15
N GLY A 26 -5.43 -13.37 13.75
CA GLY A 26 -5.40 -14.83 13.69
C GLY A 26 -5.66 -15.43 12.32
N LEU A 27 -5.48 -14.67 11.22
CA LEU A 27 -5.53 -15.26 9.88
C LEU A 27 -4.50 -16.41 9.77
N PRO A 28 -4.94 -17.66 9.47
CA PRO A 28 -4.09 -18.85 9.56
C PRO A 28 -3.18 -19.02 8.34
N VAL A 29 -2.32 -18.03 8.06
CA VAL A 29 -1.32 -18.10 7.00
C VAL A 29 0.01 -18.62 7.54
N LYS A 30 0.80 -19.28 6.70
CA LYS A 30 2.12 -19.83 7.04
C LYS A 30 3.26 -18.84 6.83
N ALA A 31 3.11 -17.95 5.84
CA ALA A 31 4.02 -16.86 5.57
C ALA A 31 3.29 -15.72 4.86
N ALA A 32 3.92 -14.54 4.84
CA ALA A 32 3.39 -13.38 4.14
C ALA A 32 4.46 -12.66 3.31
N SER A 33 4.05 -12.13 2.15
CA SER A 33 4.88 -11.26 1.33
C SER A 33 4.17 -9.93 1.13
N PHE A 34 4.85 -8.82 1.45
CA PHE A 34 4.31 -7.47 1.36
C PHE A 34 5.06 -6.66 0.30
N SER A 35 4.32 -6.08 -0.63
CA SER A 35 4.81 -5.15 -1.64
C SER A 35 4.40 -3.74 -1.27
N ALA A 36 5.37 -2.86 -0.99
CA ALA A 36 5.17 -1.45 -0.63
C ALA A 36 3.97 -1.23 0.33
N PRO A 37 3.91 -1.92 1.49
CA PRO A 37 2.71 -1.95 2.33
C PRO A 37 2.41 -0.58 2.94
N MET A 38 1.13 -0.21 2.95
CA MET A 38 0.64 1.04 3.55
C MET A 38 0.62 0.95 5.08
N TRP A 39 1.80 0.86 5.71
CA TRP A 39 1.95 0.97 7.16
C TRP A 39 2.16 2.41 7.63
N GLY A 40 2.12 3.34 6.71
CA GLY A 40 2.10 4.78 6.84
C GLY A 40 1.93 5.42 5.47
N ILE A 41 1.24 6.56 5.39
CA ILE A 41 1.12 7.38 4.18
C ILE A 41 2.23 8.44 4.21
N LYS A 42 2.83 8.74 3.06
CA LYS A 42 3.76 9.85 2.91
C LYS A 42 2.97 11.13 2.66
N PHE A 43 3.16 12.11 3.51
CA PHE A 43 2.63 13.46 3.34
C PHE A 43 3.76 14.41 2.96
N ASN A 44 3.52 15.28 2.00
CA ASN A 44 4.48 16.30 1.59
C ASN A 44 3.75 17.67 1.46
N PRO A 45 4.13 18.67 2.26
CA PRO A 45 5.07 18.60 3.39
C PRO A 45 4.54 17.76 4.57
N PRO A 46 5.40 17.30 5.49
CA PRO A 46 5.01 16.41 6.60
C PRO A 46 3.92 16.97 7.51
N ILE A 47 3.82 18.29 7.65
CA ILE A 47 2.76 18.97 8.43
C ILE A 47 1.35 18.66 7.93
N MET A 48 1.22 18.30 6.65
CA MET A 48 -0.07 17.88 6.06
C MET A 48 -0.66 16.64 6.75
N CYS A 49 0.18 15.82 7.39
CA CYS A 49 -0.31 14.71 8.21
C CYS A 49 -1.19 15.19 9.37
N VAL A 50 -0.79 16.28 10.03
CA VAL A 50 -1.56 16.87 11.13
C VAL A 50 -2.90 17.43 10.63
N PHE A 51 -2.87 18.17 9.52
CA PHE A 51 -4.09 18.66 8.89
C PHE A 51 -5.03 17.52 8.46
N ALA A 52 -4.48 16.47 7.85
CA ALA A 52 -5.26 15.30 7.46
C ALA A 52 -5.92 14.62 8.67
N TRP A 53 -5.22 14.51 9.81
CA TRP A 53 -5.78 14.00 11.06
C TRP A 53 -6.92 14.87 11.59
N ILE A 54 -6.67 16.17 11.74
CA ILE A 54 -7.65 17.10 12.29
C ILE A 54 -8.90 17.12 11.40
N LEU A 55 -8.71 17.37 10.11
CA LEU A 55 -9.82 17.53 9.17
C LEU A 55 -10.64 16.24 9.03
N SER A 56 -9.98 15.10 8.83
CA SER A 56 -10.68 13.83 8.70
C SER A 56 -11.41 13.42 9.99
N THR A 57 -10.87 13.77 11.17
CA THR A 57 -11.54 13.52 12.45
C THR A 57 -12.76 14.41 12.64
N LEU A 58 -12.68 15.68 12.27
CA LEU A 58 -13.82 16.62 12.36
C LEU A 58 -14.94 16.28 11.37
N LEU A 59 -14.57 15.80 10.17
CA LEU A 59 -15.54 15.43 9.13
C LEU A 59 -16.13 14.03 9.34
N HIS A 60 -15.50 13.18 10.15
CA HIS A 60 -15.93 11.79 10.36
C HIS A 60 -17.39 11.65 10.86
N PRO A 61 -17.86 12.39 11.88
CA PRO A 61 -19.23 12.29 12.37
C PRO A 61 -20.26 12.94 11.43
N LEU A 62 -19.83 13.75 10.49
CA LEU A 62 -20.69 14.46 9.56
C LEU A 62 -20.99 13.58 8.34
N LYS A 63 -22.20 13.69 7.76
CA LYS A 63 -22.59 12.98 6.54
C LYS A 63 -21.67 13.25 5.35
N ILE A 64 -20.94 14.37 5.37
CA ILE A 64 -19.92 14.77 4.39
C ILE A 64 -18.61 13.93 4.44
N GLY A 65 -18.41 13.09 5.45
CA GLY A 65 -17.25 12.20 5.51
C GLY A 65 -17.12 11.22 4.32
N ARG A 66 -18.17 11.04 3.53
CA ARG A 66 -18.14 10.28 2.27
C ARG A 66 -17.61 11.09 1.08
N ALA A 67 -17.52 12.41 1.20
CA ALA A 67 -16.93 13.25 0.16
C ALA A 67 -15.44 12.93 0.00
N ILE A 68 -14.94 13.14 -1.22
CA ILE A 68 -13.51 13.01 -1.54
C ILE A 68 -12.71 13.92 -0.60
N ALA A 69 -11.61 13.39 -0.07
CA ALA A 69 -10.74 14.14 0.83
C ALA A 69 -10.18 15.39 0.11
N PRO A 70 -10.10 16.54 0.79
CA PRO A 70 -9.53 17.74 0.19
C PRO A 70 -8.11 17.48 -0.34
N GLY A 71 -7.87 17.87 -1.60
CA GLY A 71 -6.61 17.63 -2.30
C GLY A 71 -6.46 16.25 -2.93
N ALA A 72 -7.48 15.40 -2.87
CA ALA A 72 -7.52 14.15 -3.61
C ALA A 72 -8.22 14.33 -4.97
N ASP A 73 -7.74 13.59 -5.97
CA ASP A 73 -8.25 13.69 -7.34
C ASP A 73 -9.63 13.05 -7.49
N THR A 74 -10.43 13.63 -8.37
CA THR A 74 -11.74 13.11 -8.75
C THR A 74 -11.67 12.10 -9.91
N VAL A 75 -10.53 12.04 -10.59
CA VAL A 75 -10.26 11.11 -11.70
C VAL A 75 -9.21 10.09 -11.24
N PRO A 76 -9.31 8.81 -11.65
CA PRO A 76 -8.30 7.82 -11.33
C PRO A 76 -6.90 8.24 -11.82
N TYR A 77 -5.91 8.10 -10.94
CA TYR A 77 -4.53 8.53 -11.17
C TYR A 77 -3.95 8.05 -12.50
N THR A 78 -4.07 6.75 -12.82
CA THR A 78 -3.52 6.14 -14.03
C THR A 78 -4.22 6.54 -15.34
N ILE A 79 -5.30 7.31 -15.27
CA ILE A 79 -5.98 7.85 -16.46
C ILE A 79 -5.45 9.24 -16.84
N HIS A 80 -5.14 10.08 -15.85
CA HIS A 80 -4.76 11.47 -16.10
C HIS A 80 -3.26 11.74 -15.91
N GLU A 81 -2.55 10.89 -15.14
CA GLU A 81 -1.12 11.10 -14.90
C GLU A 81 -0.27 10.67 -16.10
N ASN A 82 0.76 11.45 -16.39
CA ASN A 82 1.73 11.13 -17.41
C ASN A 82 2.74 10.10 -16.91
N PHE A 83 3.23 9.24 -17.83
CA PHE A 83 4.20 8.21 -17.47
C PHE A 83 5.48 8.80 -16.86
N GLU A 84 5.97 9.90 -17.36
CA GLU A 84 7.22 10.55 -16.91
C GLU A 84 7.16 11.01 -15.45
N SER A 85 6.00 11.52 -15.02
CA SER A 85 5.78 12.06 -13.66
C SER A 85 5.17 11.06 -12.68
N ASN A 86 4.73 9.87 -13.17
CA ASN A 86 4.03 8.92 -12.33
C ASN A 86 4.86 8.41 -11.15
N GLY A 87 4.21 8.13 -10.03
CA GLY A 87 4.81 7.57 -8.82
C GLY A 87 4.69 6.04 -8.69
N LEU A 88 4.09 5.34 -9.67
CA LEU A 88 3.72 3.94 -9.55
C LEU A 88 4.78 2.99 -10.11
N SER A 89 5.16 3.14 -11.39
CA SER A 89 6.07 2.21 -12.06
C SER A 89 7.00 2.94 -13.04
N ARG A 90 8.18 2.36 -13.28
CA ARG A 90 9.11 2.77 -14.34
C ARG A 90 8.93 1.95 -15.62
N ASP A 91 8.10 0.91 -15.58
CA ASP A 91 7.75 0.13 -16.77
C ASP A 91 6.58 0.80 -17.48
N ALA A 92 6.83 1.33 -18.69
CA ALA A 92 5.81 2.03 -19.47
C ALA A 92 4.67 1.10 -19.90
N GLY A 93 4.99 -0.17 -20.19
CA GLY A 93 4.00 -1.17 -20.59
C GLY A 93 3.04 -1.48 -19.44
N GLU A 94 3.58 -1.73 -18.24
CA GLU A 94 2.77 -2.02 -17.06
C GLU A 94 1.94 -0.80 -16.63
N PHE A 95 2.50 0.40 -16.68
CA PHE A 95 1.75 1.62 -16.41
C PHE A 95 0.58 1.82 -17.40
N ALA A 96 0.81 1.54 -18.68
CA ALA A 96 -0.23 1.60 -19.70
C ALA A 96 -1.34 0.56 -19.46
N VAL A 97 -0.98 -0.66 -19.03
CA VAL A 97 -1.95 -1.72 -18.68
C VAL A 97 -2.86 -1.29 -17.53
N MET A 98 -2.33 -0.64 -16.48
CA MET A 98 -3.16 -0.11 -15.38
C MET A 98 -4.24 0.85 -15.91
N GLY A 99 -3.85 1.80 -16.75
CA GLY A 99 -4.80 2.74 -17.36
C GLY A 99 -5.78 2.07 -18.33
N GLN A 100 -5.33 1.05 -19.07
CA GLN A 100 -6.18 0.30 -20.00
C GLN A 100 -7.29 -0.46 -19.27
N HIS A 101 -7.01 -1.09 -18.14
CA HIS A 101 -8.03 -1.80 -17.36
C HIS A 101 -9.19 -0.87 -16.98
N LEU A 102 -8.89 0.36 -16.58
CA LEU A 102 -9.91 1.35 -16.20
C LEU A 102 -10.71 1.86 -17.41
N ARG A 103 -10.10 1.92 -18.60
CA ARG A 103 -10.81 2.32 -19.82
C ARG A 103 -11.73 1.20 -20.35
N VAL A 104 -11.30 -0.06 -20.21
CA VAL A 104 -12.09 -1.23 -20.65
C VAL A 104 -13.23 -1.54 -19.69
N VAL A 105 -13.01 -1.35 -18.39
CA VAL A 105 -14.01 -1.60 -17.34
C VAL A 105 -14.17 -0.34 -16.48
N PRO A 106 -14.99 0.64 -16.94
CA PRO A 106 -15.15 1.92 -16.22
C PRO A 106 -15.65 1.78 -14.78
N ASP A 107 -16.36 0.72 -14.44
CA ASP A 107 -16.81 0.44 -13.08
C ASP A 107 -15.65 0.22 -12.08
N LEU A 108 -14.43 -0.03 -12.56
CA LEU A 108 -13.23 -0.08 -11.73
C LEU A 108 -12.68 1.33 -11.41
N CYS A 109 -13.20 2.38 -12.06
CA CYS A 109 -12.75 3.75 -11.84
C CYS A 109 -13.18 4.26 -10.47
N LEU A 110 -12.25 4.25 -9.53
CA LEU A 110 -12.43 4.89 -8.24
C LEU A 110 -11.70 6.23 -8.24
N SER A 111 -12.39 7.27 -7.79
CA SER A 111 -11.77 8.56 -7.48
C SER A 111 -10.91 8.46 -6.21
N GLY A 112 -10.26 9.56 -5.84
CA GLY A 112 -9.42 9.61 -4.64
C GLY A 112 -10.16 9.24 -3.35
N PRO A 113 -9.42 9.02 -2.25
CA PRO A 113 -9.98 8.53 -1.00
C PRO A 113 -10.98 9.54 -0.39
N SER A 114 -12.02 9.02 0.27
CA SER A 114 -12.91 9.87 1.05
C SER A 114 -12.25 10.29 2.37
N SER A 115 -12.73 11.39 2.96
CA SER A 115 -12.27 11.86 4.27
C SER A 115 -12.45 10.80 5.37
N ARG A 116 -13.53 10.01 5.30
CA ARG A 116 -13.77 8.90 6.22
C ARG A 116 -12.75 7.79 6.05
N TRP A 117 -12.48 7.38 4.80
CA TRP A 117 -11.45 6.39 4.51
C TRP A 117 -10.09 6.83 5.06
N LEU A 118 -9.71 8.09 4.82
CA LEU A 118 -8.45 8.65 5.29
C LEU A 118 -8.34 8.58 6.83
N ASN A 119 -9.41 8.95 7.54
CA ASN A 119 -9.44 8.87 9.01
C ASN A 119 -9.26 7.45 9.52
N GLU A 120 -10.00 6.48 8.97
CA GLU A 120 -9.88 5.06 9.35
C GLU A 120 -8.49 4.50 9.02
N ALA A 121 -7.94 4.82 7.84
CA ALA A 121 -6.60 4.41 7.46
C ALA A 121 -5.52 4.94 8.42
N LEU A 122 -5.58 6.23 8.77
CA LEU A 122 -4.65 6.85 9.71
C LEU A 122 -4.73 6.20 11.10
N ARG A 123 -5.95 5.97 11.60
CA ARG A 123 -6.19 5.29 12.88
C ARG A 123 -5.64 3.88 12.88
N GLU A 124 -5.90 3.12 11.82
CA GLU A 124 -5.47 1.74 11.71
C GLU A 124 -3.94 1.63 11.62
N MET A 125 -3.30 2.44 10.78
CA MET A 125 -1.84 2.49 10.68
C MET A 125 -1.19 2.84 12.04
N LEU A 126 -1.81 3.73 12.83
CA LEU A 126 -1.32 4.06 14.17
C LEU A 126 -1.50 2.89 15.15
N ARG A 127 -2.65 2.20 15.11
CA ARG A 127 -2.91 0.99 15.93
C ARG A 127 -1.90 -0.11 15.62
N LEU A 128 -1.71 -0.42 14.34
CA LEU A 128 -0.75 -1.44 13.90
C LEU A 128 0.68 -1.07 14.29
N HIS A 129 1.06 0.21 14.17
CA HIS A 129 2.40 0.67 14.54
C HIS A 129 2.74 0.40 16.00
N LYS A 130 1.78 0.50 16.91
CA LYS A 130 1.94 0.28 18.34
C LYS A 130 2.02 -1.21 18.74
N LYS A 131 1.54 -2.11 17.88
CA LYS A 131 1.54 -3.55 18.16
C LYS A 131 2.88 -4.19 17.79
N PRO A 132 3.32 -5.26 18.46
CA PRO A 132 4.47 -6.06 18.06
C PRO A 132 4.24 -6.66 16.66
N SER A 133 5.32 -7.02 15.98
CA SER A 133 5.21 -7.77 14.73
C SER A 133 4.76 -9.21 15.01
N PRO A 134 3.97 -9.83 14.12
CA PRO A 134 3.55 -11.22 14.29
C PRO A 134 4.75 -12.19 14.25
N ASN A 135 4.66 -13.29 14.97
CA ASN A 135 5.66 -14.37 14.87
C ASN A 135 5.33 -15.23 13.64
N LEU A 136 5.68 -14.72 12.46
CA LEU A 136 5.38 -15.31 11.16
C LEU A 136 6.51 -14.97 10.18
N PRO A 137 7.03 -15.92 9.38
CA PRO A 137 7.97 -15.60 8.29
C PRO A 137 7.36 -14.59 7.32
N SER A 138 8.08 -13.50 7.06
CA SER A 138 7.56 -12.44 6.21
C SER A 138 8.65 -11.82 5.33
N LEU A 139 8.29 -11.60 4.07
CA LEU A 139 9.05 -10.80 3.14
C LEU A 139 8.40 -9.43 2.99
N CYS A 140 9.22 -8.41 2.84
CA CYS A 140 8.74 -7.07 2.52
C CYS A 140 9.61 -6.45 1.44
N PHE A 141 8.98 -5.87 0.44
CA PHE A 141 9.67 -5.20 -0.67
C PHE A 141 9.29 -3.73 -0.69
N MET A 142 10.29 -2.87 -0.88
CA MET A 142 10.12 -1.42 -0.91
C MET A 142 11.05 -0.80 -1.93
N GLY A 143 10.53 0.13 -2.73
CA GLY A 143 11.33 0.88 -3.70
C GLY A 143 12.15 2.02 -3.06
N THR A 144 13.34 2.30 -3.59
CA THR A 144 14.08 3.50 -3.16
C THR A 144 13.40 4.79 -3.64
N SER A 145 12.69 4.74 -4.79
CA SER A 145 11.92 5.86 -5.37
C SER A 145 10.44 5.88 -4.93
N GLU A 146 10.09 5.15 -3.88
CA GLU A 146 8.75 5.15 -3.29
C GLU A 146 8.32 6.55 -2.80
N THR A 147 7.15 7.00 -3.24
CA THR A 147 6.62 8.33 -2.92
C THR A 147 5.21 8.32 -2.31
N THR A 148 4.54 7.17 -2.32
CA THR A 148 3.14 7.00 -1.88
C THR A 148 3.06 6.64 -0.40
N VAL A 149 3.83 5.63 0.02
CA VAL A 149 3.84 5.17 1.42
C VAL A 149 5.08 5.65 2.17
N ASN A 150 4.98 5.65 3.48
CA ASN A 150 6.06 6.11 4.35
C ASN A 150 7.12 5.02 4.53
N LYS A 151 8.25 5.16 3.85
CA LYS A 151 9.39 4.22 3.90
C LYS A 151 9.91 3.98 5.32
N THR A 152 10.00 5.03 6.14
CA THR A 152 10.47 4.91 7.52
C THR A 152 9.57 4.00 8.35
N ARG A 153 8.26 4.03 8.13
CA ARG A 153 7.31 3.13 8.80
C ARG A 153 7.53 1.68 8.39
N ILE A 154 7.84 1.41 7.13
CA ILE A 154 8.17 0.08 6.63
C ILE A 154 9.47 -0.41 7.28
N ILE A 155 10.54 0.37 7.19
CA ILE A 155 11.85 0.04 7.75
C ILE A 155 11.72 -0.25 9.26
N ASN A 156 11.07 0.63 10.02
CA ASN A 156 10.90 0.47 11.46
C ASN A 156 10.03 -0.75 11.82
N ARG A 157 9.06 -1.12 11.00
CA ARG A 157 8.27 -2.34 11.20
C ARG A 157 9.12 -3.58 10.97
N MET A 158 9.86 -3.63 9.87
CA MET A 158 10.68 -4.78 9.52
C MET A 158 11.88 -4.95 10.45
N ALA A 159 12.47 -3.87 10.95
CA ALA A 159 13.57 -3.93 11.93
C ALA A 159 13.19 -4.59 13.27
N ARG A 160 11.91 -4.70 13.58
CA ARG A 160 11.37 -5.36 14.79
C ARG A 160 10.49 -6.57 14.45
N TRP A 161 10.72 -7.19 13.30
CA TRP A 161 10.04 -8.42 12.88
C TRP A 161 11.06 -9.54 12.82
N ASP A 162 11.14 -10.36 13.86
CA ASP A 162 12.22 -11.34 14.06
C ASP A 162 12.41 -12.28 12.85
N ASN A 163 11.31 -12.77 12.28
CA ASN A 163 11.31 -13.62 11.10
C ASN A 163 10.97 -12.84 9.81
N GLY A 164 11.29 -11.53 9.79
CA GLY A 164 11.02 -10.64 8.67
C GLY A 164 12.28 -10.32 7.87
N ASN A 165 12.16 -10.25 6.55
CA ASN A 165 13.22 -9.82 5.65
C ASN A 165 12.76 -8.65 4.77
N LEU A 166 13.49 -7.53 4.80
CA LEU A 166 13.25 -6.37 3.95
C LEU A 166 14.18 -6.36 2.74
N THR A 167 13.59 -6.40 1.56
CA THR A 167 14.31 -6.18 0.29
C THR A 167 14.04 -4.76 -0.21
N VAL A 168 15.10 -3.96 -0.31
CA VAL A 168 15.03 -2.62 -0.89
C VAL A 168 15.37 -2.70 -2.38
N CYS A 169 14.39 -2.43 -3.23
CA CYS A 169 14.51 -2.48 -4.69
C CYS A 169 15.02 -1.13 -5.22
N ASN A 170 16.24 -1.13 -5.73
CA ASN A 170 16.88 0.11 -6.19
C ASN A 170 16.14 0.72 -7.39
N GLY A 171 15.81 2.01 -7.28
CA GLY A 171 15.08 2.77 -8.27
C GLY A 171 13.59 2.44 -8.38
N ALA A 172 13.08 1.36 -7.81
CA ALA A 172 11.67 1.00 -7.89
C ALA A 172 10.78 2.07 -7.24
N LYS A 173 9.61 2.27 -7.85
CA LYS A 173 8.52 3.11 -7.36
C LYS A 173 7.56 2.27 -6.50
N HIS A 174 6.27 2.63 -6.48
CA HIS A 174 5.29 2.01 -5.59
C HIS A 174 4.88 0.58 -5.98
N GLU A 175 4.65 0.34 -7.26
CA GLU A 175 4.12 -0.91 -7.81
C GLU A 175 5.22 -1.94 -8.09
N ILE A 176 5.85 -2.51 -7.04
CA ILE A 176 6.98 -3.45 -7.17
C ILE A 176 6.66 -4.63 -8.10
N MET A 177 5.44 -5.13 -8.04
CA MET A 177 4.98 -6.27 -8.86
C MET A 177 4.74 -5.90 -10.33
N MET A 178 4.71 -4.63 -10.64
CA MET A 178 4.52 -4.06 -12.00
C MET A 178 5.69 -3.13 -12.38
N GLU A 179 6.84 -3.31 -11.76
CA GLU A 179 8.08 -2.58 -12.07
C GLU A 179 8.83 -3.23 -13.24
N LEU A 180 10.01 -2.70 -13.57
CA LEU A 180 10.88 -3.26 -14.59
C LEU A 180 11.14 -4.76 -14.37
N PRO A 181 11.31 -5.57 -15.43
CA PRO A 181 11.34 -7.04 -15.36
C PRO A 181 12.25 -7.61 -14.27
N HIS A 182 13.46 -7.08 -14.14
CA HIS A 182 14.42 -7.57 -13.14
C HIS A 182 13.98 -7.34 -11.68
N ILE A 183 13.13 -6.34 -11.42
CA ILE A 183 12.56 -6.05 -10.10
C ILE A 183 11.37 -6.96 -9.83
N ARG A 184 10.49 -7.14 -10.82
CA ARG A 184 9.37 -8.08 -10.73
C ARG A 184 9.86 -9.49 -10.49
N GLU A 185 10.86 -9.92 -11.25
CA GLU A 185 11.47 -11.25 -11.11
C GLU A 185 12.06 -11.45 -9.71
N GLN A 186 12.74 -10.44 -9.16
CA GLN A 186 13.24 -10.50 -7.79
C GLN A 186 12.10 -10.69 -6.77
N PHE A 187 10.98 -10.00 -6.96
CA PHE A 187 9.81 -10.14 -6.09
C PHE A 187 9.23 -11.56 -6.19
N TYR A 188 8.92 -12.02 -7.40
CA TYR A 188 8.25 -13.31 -7.61
C TYR A 188 9.14 -14.49 -7.23
N THR A 189 10.43 -14.45 -7.55
CA THR A 189 11.37 -15.51 -7.19
C THR A 189 11.49 -15.67 -5.67
N LYS A 190 11.67 -14.57 -4.93
CA LYS A 190 11.77 -14.63 -3.46
C LYS A 190 10.45 -15.01 -2.79
N THR A 191 9.32 -14.59 -3.35
CA THR A 191 8.00 -14.90 -2.77
C THR A 191 7.58 -16.35 -3.05
N GLY A 192 8.08 -16.97 -4.12
CA GLY A 192 7.79 -18.36 -4.48
C GLY A 192 8.66 -19.41 -3.78
N GLN A 193 9.68 -19.00 -3.05
CA GLN A 193 10.56 -19.87 -2.23
C GLN A 193 9.98 -20.08 -0.83
#